data_c31c3e69c70288a4e641db898e78539c
#
_entry.id   c31c3e69c70288a4e641db898e78539c
#
_cell.length_a   1.000
_cell.length_b   1.000
_cell.length_c   1.000
_cell.angle_alpha   90.00
_cell.angle_beta   90.00
_cell.angle_gamma   90.00
#
_symmetry.space_group_name_H-M   'P 1'
#
loop_
_entity.id
_entity.type
_entity.pdbx_description
1 polymer ?
#
loop_
_entity_poly.entity_id
_entity_poly.type
_entity_poly.pdbx_seq_one_letter_code
_entity_poly.pdbx_strand_id
1 'polypeptide(L)'
;MTIKSGTTIVLVFDTDVGDSKILNENIRFLEKQSTIRKVLCITQVKNLEDEFKRSCNIKQIKELTGSKSNKDFKADLIKEKNLSKKLSAKNFNFKKFWNTVPTDNFQSIHNDASKIKKA
;
A
#
# COMPACT_ATOMS: atom_id res chain seq x y z
N MET A 1 -9.83 -8.23 20.55
CA MET A 1 -8.55 -7.50 20.62
C MET A 1 -8.75 -6.18 21.33
N THR A 2 -7.94 -5.90 22.32
CA THR A 2 -8.01 -4.64 23.06
C THR A 2 -7.06 -3.62 22.43
N ILE A 3 -7.60 -2.48 22.02
CA ILE A 3 -6.80 -1.39 21.43
C ILE A 3 -6.54 -0.35 22.52
N LYS A 4 -5.28 -0.01 22.72
CA LYS A 4 -4.91 1.01 23.71
C LYS A 4 -5.39 2.38 23.27
N SER A 5 -5.77 3.22 24.26
CA SER A 5 -6.13 4.61 24.00
C SER A 5 -5.01 5.37 23.31
N GLY A 6 -5.34 6.21 22.36
CA GLY A 6 -4.36 6.99 21.58
C GLY A 6 -3.72 6.24 20.43
N THR A 7 -4.25 5.06 20.06
CA THR A 7 -3.69 4.26 18.96
C THR A 7 -3.96 4.90 17.60
N THR A 8 -2.93 4.91 16.74
CA THR A 8 -3.07 5.28 15.34
C THR A 8 -3.20 4.01 14.52
N ILE A 9 -4.22 3.96 13.68
CA ILE A 9 -4.47 2.84 12.75
C ILE A 9 -4.00 3.25 11.37
N VAL A 10 -3.22 2.38 10.72
CA VAL A 10 -2.81 2.57 9.32
C VAL A 10 -3.47 1.48 8.49
N LEU A 11 -4.28 1.88 7.52
CA LEU A 11 -4.94 0.97 6.58
C LEU A 11 -4.25 1.07 5.23
N VAL A 12 -3.75 -0.06 4.73
CA VAL A 12 -3.15 -0.15 3.40
C VAL A 12 -4.05 -1.04 2.55
N PHE A 13 -4.50 -0.54 1.42
CA PHE A 13 -5.45 -1.29 0.59
C PHE A 13 -5.28 -0.98 -0.89
N ASP A 14 -5.64 -1.98 -1.72
CA ASP A 14 -5.63 -1.87 -3.17
C ASP A 14 -6.86 -1.13 -3.67
N THR A 15 -6.75 -0.46 -4.82
CA THR A 15 -7.86 0.27 -5.43
C THR A 15 -8.43 -0.42 -6.67
N ASP A 16 -8.01 -1.66 -6.95
CA ASP A 16 -8.49 -2.41 -8.11
C ASP A 16 -9.82 -3.16 -7.87
N VAL A 17 -10.43 -2.96 -6.72
CA VAL A 17 -11.78 -3.47 -6.43
C VAL A 17 -12.83 -2.47 -6.90
N GLY A 18 -14.01 -2.97 -7.30
CA GLY A 18 -15.03 -2.13 -7.93
C GLY A 18 -15.81 -1.21 -7.01
N ASP A 19 -15.77 -1.43 -5.69
CA ASP A 19 -16.63 -0.71 -4.73
C ASP A 19 -15.89 -0.39 -3.44
N SER A 20 -15.97 0.86 -3.02
CA SER A 20 -15.33 1.35 -1.80
C SER A 20 -16.30 1.48 -0.62
N LYS A 21 -17.55 1.07 -0.77
CA LYS A 21 -18.60 1.30 0.24
C LYS A 21 -18.25 0.68 1.59
N ILE A 22 -17.90 -0.60 1.60
CA ILE A 22 -17.55 -1.33 2.83
C ILE A 22 -16.30 -0.72 3.48
N LEU A 23 -15.31 -0.37 2.66
CA LEU A 23 -14.11 0.28 3.15
C LEU A 23 -14.42 1.62 3.83
N ASN A 24 -15.24 2.45 3.20
CA ASN A 24 -15.64 3.74 3.75
C ASN A 24 -16.40 3.57 5.08
N GLU A 25 -17.28 2.58 5.17
CA GLU A 25 -18.00 2.27 6.39
C GLU A 25 -17.05 1.85 7.51
N ASN A 26 -16.05 1.02 7.18
CA ASN A 26 -15.05 0.57 8.14
C ASN A 26 -14.18 1.72 8.63
N ILE A 27 -13.79 2.63 7.75
CA ILE A 27 -13.01 3.82 8.12
C ILE A 27 -13.80 4.66 9.11
N ARG A 28 -15.06 4.94 8.81
CA ARG A 28 -15.94 5.73 9.70
C ARG A 28 -16.12 5.06 11.05
N PHE A 29 -16.30 3.74 11.05
CA PHE A 29 -16.41 2.98 12.29
C PHE A 29 -15.18 3.16 13.17
N LEU A 30 -13.98 3.02 12.58
CA LEU A 30 -12.73 3.18 13.31
C LEU A 30 -12.56 4.61 13.83
N GLU A 31 -12.88 5.61 13.03
CA GLU A 31 -12.74 7.01 13.41
C GLU A 31 -13.63 7.40 14.60
N LYS A 32 -14.72 6.68 14.81
CA LYS A 32 -15.65 6.93 15.93
C LYS A 32 -15.24 6.27 17.24
N GLN A 33 -14.24 5.40 17.23
CA GLN A 33 -13.78 4.71 18.44
C GLN A 33 -12.96 5.65 19.31
N SER A 34 -13.32 5.74 20.59
CA SER A 34 -12.65 6.64 21.53
C SER A 34 -11.17 6.28 21.78
N THR A 35 -10.81 5.02 21.59
CA THR A 35 -9.44 4.54 21.76
C THR A 35 -8.54 4.84 20.56
N ILE A 36 -9.13 5.19 19.42
CA ILE A 36 -8.38 5.46 18.19
C ILE A 36 -8.16 6.96 18.04
N ARG A 37 -6.90 7.37 18.03
CA ARG A 37 -6.51 8.76 17.88
C ARG A 37 -6.71 9.24 16.45
N LYS A 38 -6.28 8.43 15.48
CA LYS A 38 -6.42 8.77 14.07
C LYS A 38 -6.33 7.52 13.19
N VAL A 39 -6.95 7.61 12.03
CA VAL A 39 -6.89 6.58 10.99
C VAL A 39 -6.19 7.18 9.77
N LEU A 40 -5.08 6.56 9.35
CA LEU A 40 -4.34 6.94 8.16
C LEU A 40 -4.64 5.92 7.07
N CYS A 41 -4.90 6.40 5.85
CA CYS A 41 -5.21 5.55 4.72
C CYS A 41 -4.08 5.62 3.69
N ILE A 42 -3.59 4.47 3.25
CA ILE A 42 -2.60 4.37 2.18
C ILE A 42 -3.23 3.58 1.04
N THR A 43 -3.38 4.24 -0.09
CA THR A 43 -3.93 3.61 -1.29
C THR A 43 -2.82 3.05 -2.15
N GLN A 44 -2.91 1.77 -2.50
CA GLN A 44 -2.05 1.16 -3.51
C GLN A 44 -2.82 1.19 -4.83
N VAL A 45 -2.48 2.11 -5.69
CA VAL A 45 -3.20 2.34 -6.94
C VAL A 45 -2.62 1.46 -8.04
N LYS A 46 -3.29 0.64 -8.52
CA LYS A 46 -4.43 -0.21 -8.29
C LYS A 46 -4.18 -1.31 -7.27
N ASN A 47 -2.91 -1.74 -7.13
CA ASN A 47 -2.45 -2.78 -6.23
C ASN A 47 -0.95 -2.60 -5.93
N LEU A 48 -0.40 -3.47 -5.07
CA LEU A 48 1.00 -3.41 -4.68
C LEU A 48 1.94 -3.62 -5.89
N GLU A 49 1.60 -4.53 -6.79
CA GLU A 49 2.42 -4.81 -7.97
C GLU A 49 2.55 -3.55 -8.84
N ASP A 50 1.48 -2.83 -9.06
CA ASP A 50 1.50 -1.59 -9.83
C ASP A 50 2.29 -0.48 -9.13
N GLU A 51 2.23 -0.43 -7.79
CA GLU A 51 3.04 0.50 -7.02
C GLU A 51 4.54 0.25 -7.24
N PHE A 52 4.97 -1.01 -7.19
CA PHE A 52 6.38 -1.35 -7.46
C PHE A 52 6.77 -1.07 -8.91
N LYS A 53 5.89 -1.34 -9.87
CA LYS A 53 6.19 -1.07 -11.28
C LYS A 53 6.39 0.42 -11.56
N ARG A 54 5.65 1.29 -10.88
CA ARG A 54 5.81 2.74 -11.03
C ARG A 54 7.05 3.27 -10.32
N SER A 55 7.47 2.62 -9.25
CA SER A 55 8.57 3.10 -8.42
C SER A 55 9.92 2.42 -8.69
N CYS A 56 9.95 1.38 -9.51
CA CYS A 56 11.15 0.66 -9.89
C CYS A 56 11.37 0.67 -11.40
N ASN A 57 12.60 0.41 -11.83
CA ASN A 57 12.92 0.28 -13.26
C ASN A 57 12.67 -1.18 -13.70
N ILE A 58 11.39 -1.55 -13.78
CA ILE A 58 10.95 -2.88 -14.23
C ILE A 58 9.75 -2.74 -15.16
N LYS A 59 9.62 -3.67 -16.10
CA LYS A 59 8.45 -3.74 -16.99
C LYS A 59 7.38 -4.67 -16.46
N GLN A 60 7.78 -5.76 -15.82
CA GLN A 60 6.89 -6.75 -15.24
C GLN A 60 7.29 -7.01 -13.80
N ILE A 61 6.28 -7.26 -12.95
CA ILE A 61 6.52 -7.40 -11.51
C ILE A 61 7.43 -8.59 -11.17
N LYS A 62 7.41 -9.65 -11.99
CA LYS A 62 8.29 -10.81 -11.78
C LYS A 62 9.78 -10.46 -11.78
N GLU A 63 10.16 -9.35 -12.43
CA GLU A 63 11.55 -8.92 -12.50
C GLU A 63 12.09 -8.50 -11.13
N LEU A 64 11.23 -8.02 -10.23
CA LEU A 64 11.67 -7.56 -8.92
C LEU A 64 12.19 -8.72 -8.05
N THR A 65 11.49 -9.83 -8.06
CA THR A 65 11.83 -11.01 -7.24
C THR A 65 12.57 -12.09 -8.01
N GLY A 66 12.73 -11.94 -9.34
CA GLY A 66 13.29 -12.98 -10.18
C GLY A 66 12.37 -14.18 -10.33
N SER A 67 11.06 -13.95 -10.19
CA SER A 67 10.05 -15.00 -10.28
C SER A 67 9.91 -15.54 -11.71
N LYS A 68 9.47 -16.78 -11.83
CA LYS A 68 9.23 -17.41 -13.16
C LYS A 68 8.08 -16.73 -13.92
N SER A 69 7.09 -16.23 -13.17
CA SER A 69 5.94 -15.53 -13.76
C SER A 69 5.46 -14.44 -12.81
N ASN A 70 4.65 -13.51 -13.31
CA ASN A 70 4.03 -12.48 -12.48
C ASN A 70 3.11 -13.09 -11.42
N LYS A 71 2.51 -14.22 -11.70
CA LYS A 71 1.63 -14.96 -10.82
C LYS A 71 2.35 -15.44 -9.55
N ASP A 72 3.64 -15.73 -9.65
CA ASP A 72 4.44 -16.23 -8.53
C ASP A 72 5.01 -15.12 -7.64
N PHE A 73 4.84 -13.88 -8.04
CA PHE A 73 5.46 -12.73 -7.37
C PHE A 73 5.13 -12.65 -5.87
N LYS A 74 3.86 -12.75 -5.51
CA LYS A 74 3.46 -12.58 -4.10
C LYS A 74 4.04 -13.66 -3.20
N ALA A 75 4.03 -14.92 -3.66
CA ALA A 75 4.60 -16.03 -2.90
C ALA A 75 6.11 -15.85 -2.73
N ASP A 76 6.79 -15.42 -3.79
CA ASP A 76 8.24 -15.20 -3.75
C ASP A 76 8.59 -13.99 -2.88
N LEU A 77 7.78 -12.94 -2.91
CA LEU A 77 7.98 -11.75 -2.10
C LEU A 77 7.94 -12.07 -0.60
N ILE A 78 6.98 -12.90 -0.18
CA ILE A 78 6.84 -13.31 1.23
C ILE A 78 8.10 -14.04 1.71
N LYS A 79 8.74 -14.81 0.83
CA LYS A 79 9.94 -15.59 1.15
C LYS A 79 11.24 -14.80 0.98
N GLU A 80 11.17 -13.59 0.44
CA GLU A 80 12.36 -12.82 0.09
C GLU A 80 13.06 -12.27 1.33
N LYS A 81 14.34 -12.59 1.49
CA LYS A 81 15.17 -12.14 2.62
C LYS A 81 16.01 -10.91 2.29
N ASN A 82 16.19 -10.61 1.02
CA ASN A 82 17.06 -9.51 0.56
C ASN A 82 16.30 -8.48 -0.27
N LEU A 83 15.07 -8.16 0.15
CA LEU A 83 14.20 -7.26 -0.61
C LEU A 83 14.83 -5.88 -0.83
N SER A 84 15.50 -5.31 0.18
CA SER A 84 16.11 -3.99 0.03
C SER A 84 17.21 -3.97 -1.04
N LYS A 85 18.00 -5.04 -1.15
CA LYS A 85 19.01 -5.18 -2.21
C LYS A 85 18.36 -5.28 -3.58
N LYS A 86 17.28 -6.04 -3.70
CA LYS A 86 16.57 -6.20 -4.97
C LYS A 86 15.90 -4.90 -5.40
N LEU A 87 15.33 -4.17 -4.47
CA LEU A 87 14.76 -2.84 -4.74
C LEU A 87 15.84 -1.88 -5.24
N SER A 88 17.00 -1.84 -4.55
CA SER A 88 18.11 -0.98 -4.97
C SER A 88 18.62 -1.34 -6.35
N ALA A 89 18.72 -2.63 -6.66
CA ALA A 89 19.17 -3.10 -7.98
C ALA A 89 18.21 -2.68 -9.11
N LYS A 90 16.94 -2.44 -8.79
CA LYS A 90 15.94 -1.98 -9.76
C LYS A 90 15.65 -0.48 -9.64
N ASN A 91 16.53 0.27 -9.02
CA ASN A 91 16.42 1.73 -8.88
C ASN A 91 15.12 2.17 -8.22
N PHE A 92 14.73 1.51 -7.14
CA PHE A 92 13.53 1.84 -6.40
C PHE A 92 13.52 3.30 -5.96
N ASN A 93 12.46 4.02 -6.32
CA ASN A 93 12.27 5.41 -5.93
C ASN A 93 11.21 5.49 -4.83
N PHE A 94 11.66 5.66 -3.60
CA PHE A 94 10.79 5.72 -2.43
C PHE A 94 9.77 6.86 -2.51
N LYS A 95 10.11 7.96 -3.15
CA LYS A 95 9.20 9.10 -3.31
C LYS A 95 8.00 8.78 -4.20
N LYS A 96 8.17 7.89 -5.18
CA LYS A 96 7.09 7.47 -6.08
C LYS A 96 6.18 6.42 -5.45
N PHE A 97 6.70 5.65 -4.50
CA PHE A 97 5.94 4.56 -3.88
C PHE A 97 4.80 5.13 -3.04
N TRP A 98 3.59 4.67 -3.27
CA TRP A 98 2.37 5.14 -2.60
C TRP A 98 2.07 6.63 -2.85
N ASN A 99 2.52 7.18 -3.94
CA ASN A 99 2.33 8.61 -4.23
C ASN A 99 1.35 8.88 -5.38
N THR A 100 0.68 7.86 -5.89
CA THR A 100 -0.32 8.01 -6.94
C THR A 100 -1.69 8.30 -6.32
N VAL A 101 -2.37 9.32 -6.83
CA VAL A 101 -3.71 9.67 -6.35
C VAL A 101 -4.71 8.66 -6.90
N PRO A 102 -5.56 8.07 -6.05
CA PRO A 102 -6.58 7.15 -6.53
C PRO A 102 -7.64 7.87 -7.37
N THR A 103 -8.26 7.12 -8.28
CA THR A 103 -9.33 7.62 -9.15
C THR A 103 -10.61 6.83 -8.91
N ASP A 104 -11.68 7.18 -9.62
CA ASP A 104 -12.96 6.45 -9.58
C ASP A 104 -13.53 6.36 -8.16
N ASN A 105 -13.90 5.16 -7.73
CA ASN A 105 -14.57 4.93 -6.44
C ASN A 105 -13.72 5.30 -5.22
N PHE A 106 -12.41 5.39 -5.38
CA PHE A 106 -11.48 5.68 -4.29
C PHE A 106 -10.99 7.14 -4.29
N GLN A 107 -11.48 7.96 -5.20
CA GLN A 107 -11.05 9.33 -5.39
C GLN A 107 -11.21 10.20 -4.14
N SER A 108 -12.22 9.94 -3.34
CA SER A 108 -12.51 10.68 -2.11
C SER A 108 -11.65 10.26 -0.92
N ILE A 109 -10.90 9.18 -1.05
CA ILE A 109 -10.07 8.68 0.05
C ILE A 109 -8.71 9.33 -0.01
N HIS A 110 -8.33 10.00 1.08
CA HIS A 110 -7.04 10.64 1.22
C HIS A 110 -5.91 9.61 1.27
N ASN A 111 -4.84 9.85 0.53
CA ASN A 111 -3.64 9.04 0.65
C ASN A 111 -2.68 9.71 1.65
N ASP A 112 -2.51 9.08 2.79
CA ASP A 112 -1.71 9.61 3.89
C ASP A 112 -0.26 9.12 3.90
N ALA A 113 0.22 8.54 2.80
CA ALA A 113 1.57 7.96 2.75
C ALA A 113 2.66 8.95 3.15
N SER A 114 2.53 10.22 2.78
CA SER A 114 3.51 11.24 3.14
C SER A 114 3.66 11.43 4.65
N LYS A 115 2.64 11.09 5.42
CA LYS A 115 2.66 11.23 6.89
C LYS A 115 3.49 10.14 7.57
N ILE A 116 3.66 8.99 6.93
CA ILE A 116 4.45 7.88 7.49
C ILE A 116 5.82 7.72 6.83
N LYS A 117 6.06 8.38 5.70
CA LYS A 117 7.35 8.36 4.99
C LYS A 117 8.38 9.33 5.58
N LYS A 118 8.09 9.95 6.68
CA LYS A 118 9.02 10.86 7.35
C LYS A 118 10.20 10.05 7.89
N ALA A 119 11.32 10.26 7.28
CA ALA A 119 12.56 9.64 7.72
C ALA A 119 13.04 10.31 9.00
#